data_2647e9e385c192896a26acd22413c780
#
_entry.id   2647e9e385c192896a26acd22413c780
#
_cell.length_a   1.000
_cell.length_b   1.000
_cell.length_c   1.000
_cell.angle_alpha   90.00
_cell.angle_beta   90.00
_cell.angle_gamma   90.00
#
_symmetry.space_group_name_H-M   'P 1'
#
loop_
_entity.id
_entity.type
_entity.pdbx_description
1 polymer ?
#
loop_
_entity_poly.entity_id
_entity_poly.type
_entity_poly.pdbx_seq_one_letter_code
_entity_poly.pdbx_strand_id
1 'polypeptide(L)'
;IDDWRGILADDAKVLQVVEDELNAMREKYGDDRRTEIAHVSGEVDIEDLIPEEESVFTLTHAGYIKRQPSDTYQAQRRGGRGITALSRKDEDFVEELFLDYILFVTDMGRVYRLKGYQVYEGSRTSRGVNIVNLLPLQDGEQVTSMLRVPGGDNAEGYLTMVTKAGVIKRTALANYSNIRKNGLIAINLNEGDSLAWTRITSGEDELIVATRNGMAIRISENDARPLGRTATGVRAIRLKEGDSVVGVGVVREGATVLTVTEEGKGRRTDVRDYRTQYRGGLGIRNYGSKGHVAGLKVIDDTDDIILISLEGIIIRMHVEDINVQSRYGSGVRVMRLGEGDRVVTVARTEHSDEEETAKPEDDGAEEELSAEELAALEAEEAQNAAGEEDAAPEDGE
;
A
#
# COMPACT_ATOMS: atom_id res chain seq x y z
N ILE A 1 -29.85 -16.88 -73.51
CA ILE A 1 -30.75 -15.79 -73.05
C ILE A 1 -32.05 -16.36 -72.52
N ASP A 2 -32.63 -17.40 -73.20
CA ASP A 2 -33.92 -17.95 -72.81
C ASP A 2 -33.85 -18.72 -71.49
N ASP A 3 -32.75 -19.39 -71.17
CA ASP A 3 -32.51 -20.01 -69.84
C ASP A 3 -32.51 -18.99 -68.72
N TRP A 4 -31.84 -17.86 -68.89
CA TRP A 4 -31.82 -16.80 -67.90
C TRP A 4 -33.22 -16.16 -67.71
N ARG A 5 -34.02 -16.03 -68.77
CA ARG A 5 -35.38 -15.57 -68.66
C ARG A 5 -36.26 -16.59 -67.94
N GLY A 6 -36.02 -17.88 -68.11
CA GLY A 6 -36.71 -18.94 -67.44
C GLY A 6 -36.39 -19.03 -65.94
N ILE A 7 -35.17 -18.68 -65.56
CA ILE A 7 -34.78 -18.58 -64.15
C ILE A 7 -35.42 -17.36 -63.52
N LEU A 8 -35.34 -16.18 -64.16
CA LEU A 8 -35.87 -14.92 -63.62
C LEU A 8 -37.40 -14.90 -63.55
N ALA A 9 -38.09 -15.74 -64.31
CA ALA A 9 -39.58 -15.86 -64.29
C ALA A 9 -40.07 -16.73 -63.16
N ASP A 10 -39.21 -17.42 -62.42
CA ASP A 10 -39.61 -18.38 -61.37
C ASP A 10 -38.70 -18.19 -60.15
N ASP A 11 -39.25 -17.60 -59.11
CA ASP A 11 -38.56 -17.30 -57.85
C ASP A 11 -37.92 -18.55 -57.22
N ALA A 12 -38.55 -19.72 -57.38
CA ALA A 12 -37.99 -20.97 -56.88
C ALA A 12 -36.67 -21.36 -57.60
N LYS A 13 -36.57 -21.07 -58.91
CA LYS A 13 -35.35 -21.31 -59.65
C LYS A 13 -34.24 -20.31 -59.31
N VAL A 14 -34.60 -19.08 -59.01
CA VAL A 14 -33.63 -18.08 -58.53
C VAL A 14 -33.06 -18.52 -57.19
N LEU A 15 -33.91 -18.99 -56.25
CA LEU A 15 -33.46 -19.51 -54.94
C LEU A 15 -32.57 -20.75 -55.10
N GLN A 16 -32.87 -21.64 -56.05
CA GLN A 16 -32.05 -22.81 -56.35
C GLN A 16 -30.65 -22.43 -56.81
N VAL A 17 -30.51 -21.43 -57.70
CA VAL A 17 -29.22 -20.93 -58.15
C VAL A 17 -28.42 -20.33 -56.98
N VAL A 18 -29.09 -19.57 -56.10
CA VAL A 18 -28.45 -19.02 -54.91
C VAL A 18 -27.96 -20.12 -53.96
N GLU A 19 -28.79 -21.16 -53.77
CA GLU A 19 -28.43 -22.31 -52.91
C GLU A 19 -27.24 -23.07 -53.47
N ASP A 20 -27.21 -23.32 -54.78
CA ASP A 20 -26.14 -24.02 -55.47
C ASP A 20 -24.82 -23.23 -55.40
N GLU A 21 -24.85 -21.90 -55.59
CA GLU A 21 -23.69 -21.03 -55.45
C GLU A 21 -23.17 -20.99 -54.01
N LEU A 22 -24.05 -20.87 -53.01
CA LEU A 22 -23.67 -20.88 -51.61
C LEU A 22 -23.08 -22.23 -51.17
N ASN A 23 -23.63 -23.35 -51.66
CA ASN A 23 -23.08 -24.66 -51.39
C ASN A 23 -21.71 -24.83 -52.03
N ALA A 24 -21.50 -24.38 -53.27
CA ALA A 24 -20.20 -24.39 -53.92
C ALA A 24 -19.14 -23.55 -53.19
N MET A 25 -19.57 -22.41 -52.67
CA MET A 25 -18.69 -21.56 -51.83
C MET A 25 -18.38 -22.24 -50.49
N ARG A 26 -19.34 -22.91 -49.87
CA ARG A 26 -19.13 -23.68 -48.64
C ARG A 26 -18.17 -24.84 -48.85
N GLU A 27 -18.28 -25.60 -49.93
CA GLU A 27 -17.37 -26.69 -50.24
C GLU A 27 -15.93 -26.20 -50.51
N LYS A 28 -15.80 -25.05 -51.15
CA LYS A 28 -14.50 -24.52 -51.56
C LYS A 28 -13.74 -23.82 -50.41
N TYR A 29 -14.46 -23.14 -49.50
CA TYR A 29 -13.93 -22.26 -48.47
C TYR A 29 -14.35 -22.61 -47.05
N GLY A 30 -15.23 -23.62 -46.89
CA GLY A 30 -15.68 -24.05 -45.57
C GLY A 30 -14.58 -24.78 -44.82
N ASP A 31 -14.16 -24.22 -43.71
CA ASP A 31 -13.26 -24.88 -42.79
C ASP A 31 -14.08 -25.59 -41.67
N ASP A 32 -13.49 -26.64 -41.13
CA ASP A 32 -14.03 -27.24 -39.90
C ASP A 32 -13.96 -26.23 -38.76
N ARG A 33 -14.95 -26.34 -37.88
CA ARG A 33 -15.01 -25.48 -36.71
C ARG A 33 -13.73 -25.65 -35.86
N ARG A 34 -12.99 -24.56 -35.63
CA ARG A 34 -11.75 -24.56 -34.84
C ARG A 34 -11.98 -24.60 -33.34
N THR A 35 -13.19 -24.34 -32.87
CA THR A 35 -13.58 -24.36 -31.46
C THR A 35 -14.54 -25.52 -31.20
N GLU A 36 -14.32 -26.23 -30.11
CA GLU A 36 -15.22 -27.28 -29.63
C GLU A 36 -16.48 -26.69 -29.00
N ILE A 37 -17.67 -27.24 -29.30
CA ILE A 37 -18.88 -26.90 -28.59
C ILE A 37 -18.95 -27.84 -27.39
N ALA A 38 -18.51 -27.39 -26.24
CA ALA A 38 -18.71 -28.11 -25.01
C ALA A 38 -20.06 -27.70 -24.38
N HIS A 39 -20.84 -28.70 -23.96
CA HIS A 39 -22.01 -28.45 -23.12
C HIS A 39 -21.57 -28.22 -21.68
N VAL A 40 -20.98 -27.08 -21.43
CA VAL A 40 -20.64 -26.64 -20.06
C VAL A 40 -21.89 -25.99 -19.48
N SER A 41 -22.53 -26.66 -18.54
CA SER A 41 -23.64 -26.12 -17.77
C SER A 41 -23.09 -25.26 -16.61
N GLY A 42 -22.51 -24.11 -16.93
CA GLY A 42 -22.02 -23.14 -15.95
C GLY A 42 -21.49 -21.92 -16.68
N GLU A 43 -21.85 -20.74 -16.23
CA GLU A 43 -21.11 -19.54 -16.56
C GLU A 43 -19.71 -19.72 -15.96
N VAL A 44 -18.68 -19.79 -16.82
CA VAL A 44 -17.30 -19.73 -16.35
C VAL A 44 -17.12 -18.30 -15.84
N ASP A 45 -17.02 -18.16 -14.53
CA ASP A 45 -16.71 -16.86 -13.95
C ASP A 45 -15.30 -16.44 -14.44
N ILE A 46 -15.16 -15.19 -14.84
CA ILE A 46 -13.85 -14.65 -15.26
C ILE A 46 -12.82 -14.91 -14.16
N GLU A 47 -13.26 -14.97 -12.90
CA GLU A 47 -12.43 -15.22 -11.73
C GLU A 47 -11.78 -16.62 -11.76
N ASP A 48 -12.46 -17.64 -12.28
CA ASP A 48 -11.92 -19.00 -12.41
C ASP A 48 -10.75 -19.12 -13.41
N LEU A 49 -10.58 -18.12 -14.28
CA LEU A 49 -9.53 -18.05 -15.29
C LEU A 49 -8.30 -17.26 -14.85
N ILE A 50 -8.37 -16.58 -13.71
CA ILE A 50 -7.30 -15.72 -13.21
C ILE A 50 -6.43 -16.53 -12.25
N PRO A 51 -5.11 -16.69 -12.53
CA PRO A 51 -4.21 -17.37 -11.60
C PRO A 51 -4.13 -16.61 -10.27
N GLU A 52 -4.00 -17.34 -9.17
CA GLU A 52 -3.70 -16.76 -7.86
C GLU A 52 -2.23 -16.33 -7.84
N GLU A 53 -1.98 -15.05 -7.78
CA GLU A 53 -0.65 -14.45 -7.69
C GLU A 53 -0.62 -13.45 -6.55
N GLU A 54 0.46 -13.47 -5.77
CA GLU A 54 0.72 -12.42 -4.78
C GLU A 54 1.12 -11.14 -5.50
N SER A 55 0.43 -10.07 -5.19
CA SER A 55 0.66 -8.78 -5.83
C SER A 55 0.73 -7.65 -4.81
N VAL A 56 1.68 -6.77 -5.03
CA VAL A 56 1.84 -5.52 -4.27
C VAL A 56 1.06 -4.42 -4.98
N PHE A 57 0.15 -3.80 -4.24
CA PHE A 57 -0.61 -2.64 -4.72
C PHE A 57 0.06 -1.37 -4.22
N THR A 58 0.41 -0.50 -5.13
CA THR A 58 1.00 0.80 -4.82
C THR A 58 -0.01 1.89 -5.11
N LEU A 59 -0.34 2.69 -4.08
CA LEU A 59 -1.16 3.89 -4.23
C LEU A 59 -0.31 5.10 -3.87
N THR A 60 -0.16 6.04 -4.79
CA THR A 60 0.58 7.28 -4.55
C THR A 60 -0.32 8.32 -3.89
N HIS A 61 0.26 9.26 -3.14
CA HIS A 61 -0.46 10.40 -2.57
C HIS A 61 -1.15 11.27 -3.65
N ALA A 62 -0.64 11.25 -4.87
CA ALA A 62 -1.26 11.90 -6.04
C ALA A 62 -2.44 11.09 -6.63
N GLY A 63 -2.82 9.96 -6.01
CA GLY A 63 -3.95 9.15 -6.42
C GLY A 63 -3.70 8.22 -7.62
N TYR A 64 -2.45 7.83 -7.87
CA TYR A 64 -2.14 6.83 -8.90
C TYR A 64 -1.99 5.46 -8.26
N ILE A 65 -2.69 4.46 -8.82
CA ILE A 65 -2.65 3.08 -8.37
C ILE A 65 -2.09 2.17 -9.45
N LYS A 66 -1.28 1.20 -9.04
CA LYS A 66 -0.82 0.08 -9.86
C LYS A 66 -0.71 -1.18 -9.02
N ARG A 67 -0.65 -2.31 -9.70
CA ARG A 67 -0.39 -3.63 -9.15
C ARG A 67 0.91 -4.15 -9.73
N GLN A 68 1.71 -4.86 -8.94
CA GLN A 68 2.94 -5.52 -9.36
C GLN A 68 3.07 -6.87 -8.66
N PRO A 69 3.68 -7.89 -9.28
CA PRO A 69 4.07 -9.11 -8.59
C PRO A 69 4.99 -8.80 -7.39
N SER A 70 4.85 -9.54 -6.30
CA SER A 70 5.62 -9.32 -5.05
C SER A 70 7.13 -9.52 -5.23
N ASP A 71 7.54 -10.36 -6.16
CA ASP A 71 8.93 -10.68 -6.51
C ASP A 71 9.74 -9.52 -7.12
N THR A 72 9.05 -8.41 -7.48
CA THR A 72 9.70 -7.23 -8.07
C THR A 72 10.56 -6.43 -7.08
N TYR A 73 10.38 -6.61 -5.77
CA TYR A 73 11.04 -5.84 -4.70
C TYR A 73 12.00 -6.68 -3.87
N GLN A 74 13.33 -6.55 -4.11
CA GLN A 74 14.36 -7.26 -3.37
C GLN A 74 14.68 -6.64 -2.03
N ALA A 75 14.93 -7.48 -1.01
CA ALA A 75 15.28 -7.04 0.34
C ALA A 75 16.69 -6.39 0.39
N GLN A 76 16.85 -5.32 1.19
CA GLN A 76 18.11 -4.61 1.40
C GLN A 76 18.49 -4.57 2.89
N ARG A 77 19.81 -4.53 3.18
CA ARG A 77 20.29 -4.41 4.55
C ARG A 77 20.04 -3.00 5.12
N ARG A 78 19.92 -2.89 6.45
CA ARG A 78 19.73 -1.62 7.16
C ARG A 78 20.79 -0.57 6.76
N GLY A 79 20.35 0.66 6.59
CA GLY A 79 21.21 1.78 6.21
C GLY A 79 21.59 1.83 4.72
N GLY A 80 20.96 1.01 3.87
CA GLY A 80 21.07 1.09 2.41
C GLY A 80 20.51 2.42 1.87
N ARG A 81 20.87 2.76 0.61
CA ARG A 81 20.39 3.97 -0.06
C ARG A 81 19.00 3.82 -0.68
N GLY A 82 18.45 2.59 -0.70
CA GLY A 82 17.17 2.30 -1.33
C GLY A 82 17.22 2.28 -2.86
N ILE A 83 16.10 1.91 -3.47
CA ILE A 83 15.91 1.87 -4.92
C ILE A 83 14.84 2.90 -5.27
N THR A 84 15.04 3.68 -6.33
CA THR A 84 13.99 4.57 -6.84
C THR A 84 12.90 3.73 -7.50
N ALA A 85 11.74 3.61 -6.85
CA ALA A 85 10.60 2.84 -7.36
C ALA A 85 9.72 3.68 -8.28
N LEU A 86 9.72 5.02 -8.11
CA LEU A 86 9.03 5.97 -8.98
C LEU A 86 9.78 7.30 -9.09
N SER A 87 9.62 7.96 -10.24
CA SER A 87 10.25 9.24 -10.52
C SER A 87 9.54 10.45 -9.92
N ARG A 88 8.68 10.30 -8.89
CA ARG A 88 8.11 11.42 -8.08
C ARG A 88 7.11 10.97 -7.00
N LYS A 89 7.40 11.37 -5.74
CA LYS A 89 6.55 11.77 -4.59
C LYS A 89 5.46 10.82 -4.10
N ASP A 90 5.61 10.39 -2.83
CA ASP A 90 4.59 9.92 -1.90
C ASP A 90 3.85 8.62 -2.31
N GLU A 91 4.35 7.46 -1.88
CA GLU A 91 3.73 6.16 -2.12
C GLU A 91 3.38 5.47 -0.80
N ASP A 92 2.13 4.97 -0.71
CA ASP A 92 1.72 3.98 0.28
C ASP A 92 1.77 2.59 -0.37
N PHE A 93 2.31 1.59 0.34
CA PHE A 93 2.31 0.20 -0.09
C PHE A 93 1.30 -0.60 0.69
N VAL A 94 0.55 -1.44 -0.01
CA VAL A 94 -0.31 -2.47 0.57
C VAL A 94 -0.06 -3.76 -0.21
N GLU A 95 0.32 -4.84 0.49
CA GLU A 95 0.39 -6.18 -0.10
C GLU A 95 -0.97 -6.84 -0.06
N GLU A 96 -1.42 -7.41 -1.17
CA GLU A 96 -2.71 -8.07 -1.24
C GLU A 96 -2.75 -9.19 -2.28
N LEU A 97 -3.45 -10.27 -1.95
CA LEU A 97 -3.77 -11.38 -2.83
C LEU A 97 -4.80 -11.02 -3.90
N PHE A 98 -4.69 -11.63 -5.07
CA PHE A 98 -5.31 -11.22 -6.34
C PHE A 98 -6.83 -11.33 -6.43
N LEU A 99 -7.46 -12.32 -5.78
CA LEU A 99 -8.88 -12.64 -5.94
C LEU A 99 -9.81 -11.95 -4.95
N ASP A 100 -9.28 -11.39 -3.88
CA ASP A 100 -10.07 -10.80 -2.81
C ASP A 100 -10.64 -9.42 -3.18
N TYR A 101 -11.70 -9.05 -2.46
CA TYR A 101 -12.19 -7.68 -2.49
C TYR A 101 -11.27 -6.75 -1.74
N ILE A 102 -10.96 -5.63 -2.36
CA ILE A 102 -10.24 -4.52 -1.75
C ILE A 102 -11.23 -3.43 -1.39
N LEU A 103 -11.26 -3.04 -0.12
CA LEU A 103 -11.96 -1.86 0.35
C LEU A 103 -11.01 -0.66 0.30
N PHE A 104 -11.43 0.36 -0.41
CA PHE A 104 -10.75 1.66 -0.44
C PHE A 104 -11.50 2.60 0.49
N VAL A 105 -10.82 3.05 1.53
CA VAL A 105 -11.38 3.97 2.51
C VAL A 105 -10.76 5.34 2.32
N THR A 106 -11.59 6.39 2.37
CA THR A 106 -11.16 7.74 2.08
C THR A 106 -11.07 8.62 3.32
N ASP A 107 -10.32 9.70 3.21
CA ASP A 107 -10.18 10.73 4.23
C ASP A 107 -11.51 11.40 4.61
N MET A 108 -12.48 11.43 3.68
CA MET A 108 -13.83 11.91 3.89
C MET A 108 -14.76 10.89 4.57
N GLY A 109 -14.22 9.72 4.97
CA GLY A 109 -14.97 8.69 5.68
C GLY A 109 -15.93 7.90 4.79
N ARG A 110 -15.63 7.76 3.52
CA ARG A 110 -16.36 6.91 2.56
C ARG A 110 -15.59 5.62 2.30
N VAL A 111 -16.30 4.61 1.83
CA VAL A 111 -15.72 3.32 1.46
C VAL A 111 -16.20 2.91 0.07
N TYR A 112 -15.28 2.43 -0.74
CA TYR A 112 -15.49 1.87 -2.09
C TYR A 112 -14.96 0.43 -2.11
N ARG A 113 -15.41 -0.37 -3.07
CA ARG A 113 -15.00 -1.77 -3.22
C ARG A 113 -14.63 -2.08 -4.66
N LEU A 114 -13.48 -2.72 -4.86
CA LEU A 114 -13.05 -3.29 -6.14
C LEU A 114 -12.50 -4.70 -5.94
N LYS A 115 -12.48 -5.48 -7.00
CA LYS A 115 -11.70 -6.73 -7.08
C LYS A 115 -10.25 -6.42 -7.42
N GLY A 116 -9.29 -7.13 -6.83
CA GLY A 116 -7.86 -6.90 -7.03
C GLY A 116 -7.44 -6.93 -8.50
N TYR A 117 -7.98 -7.86 -9.28
CA TYR A 117 -7.69 -7.99 -10.73
C TYR A 117 -8.15 -6.78 -11.58
N GLN A 118 -9.03 -5.93 -11.07
CA GLN A 118 -9.48 -4.72 -11.77
C GLN A 118 -8.44 -3.59 -11.73
N VAL A 119 -7.44 -3.71 -10.86
CA VAL A 119 -6.33 -2.76 -10.79
C VAL A 119 -5.31 -3.11 -11.87
N TYR A 120 -4.90 -2.11 -12.65
CA TYR A 120 -3.95 -2.27 -13.76
C TYR A 120 -2.58 -2.74 -13.25
N GLU A 121 -2.02 -3.75 -13.96
CA GLU A 121 -0.67 -4.20 -13.73
C GLU A 121 0.33 -3.26 -14.40
N GLY A 122 1.24 -2.73 -13.62
CA GLY A 122 2.22 -1.75 -14.09
C GLY A 122 3.65 -2.22 -13.91
N SER A 123 4.56 -1.80 -14.78
CA SER A 123 6.00 -2.02 -14.57
C SER A 123 6.50 -1.22 -13.35
N ARG A 124 7.69 -1.56 -12.85
CA ARG A 124 8.31 -0.89 -11.69
C ARG A 124 8.37 0.64 -11.86
N THR A 125 8.69 1.11 -13.05
CA THR A 125 8.84 2.55 -13.36
C THR A 125 7.57 3.21 -13.87
N SER A 126 6.48 2.46 -14.09
CA SER A 126 5.22 3.02 -14.56
C SER A 126 4.54 3.85 -13.47
N ARG A 127 3.86 4.91 -13.87
CA ARG A 127 3.10 5.79 -12.96
C ARG A 127 1.83 5.13 -12.41
N GLY A 128 1.34 4.07 -13.07
CA GLY A 128 0.03 3.48 -12.78
C GLY A 128 -1.13 4.29 -13.37
N VAL A 129 -2.34 3.95 -12.97
CA VAL A 129 -3.59 4.58 -13.41
C VAL A 129 -4.14 5.44 -12.29
N ASN A 130 -4.69 6.61 -12.63
CA ASN A 130 -5.32 7.46 -11.62
C ASN A 130 -6.55 6.75 -11.03
N ILE A 131 -6.62 6.67 -9.71
CA ILE A 131 -7.65 5.97 -8.97
C ILE A 131 -9.06 6.50 -9.23
N VAL A 132 -9.19 7.77 -9.63
CA VAL A 132 -10.48 8.36 -10.03
C VAL A 132 -11.08 7.71 -11.29
N ASN A 133 -10.25 7.01 -12.08
CA ASN A 133 -10.72 6.23 -13.23
C ASN A 133 -11.32 4.88 -12.80
N LEU A 134 -11.00 4.40 -11.60
CA LEU A 134 -11.50 3.15 -11.04
C LEU A 134 -12.61 3.41 -10.02
N LEU A 135 -12.50 4.47 -9.23
CA LEU A 135 -13.43 4.85 -8.18
C LEU A 135 -14.04 6.23 -8.46
N PRO A 136 -15.37 6.39 -8.36
CA PRO A 136 -16.02 7.69 -8.52
C PRO A 136 -15.86 8.53 -7.24
N LEU A 137 -14.63 8.97 -6.97
CA LEU A 137 -14.30 9.83 -5.84
C LEU A 137 -14.94 11.22 -5.99
N GLN A 138 -15.22 11.87 -4.87
CA GLN A 138 -15.68 13.26 -4.84
C GLN A 138 -14.50 14.23 -5.03
N ASP A 139 -14.80 15.49 -5.34
CA ASP A 139 -13.77 16.52 -5.46
C ASP A 139 -12.99 16.66 -4.14
N GLY A 140 -11.66 16.52 -4.22
CA GLY A 140 -10.78 16.61 -3.07
C GLY A 140 -10.73 15.34 -2.18
N GLU A 141 -11.51 14.29 -2.49
CA GLU A 141 -11.51 13.03 -1.76
C GLU A 141 -10.25 12.22 -2.08
N GLN A 142 -9.57 11.72 -1.03
CA GLN A 142 -8.34 10.94 -1.14
C GLN A 142 -8.47 9.58 -0.43
N VAL A 143 -7.95 8.53 -1.05
CA VAL A 143 -7.88 7.21 -0.42
C VAL A 143 -6.78 7.21 0.64
N THR A 144 -7.13 6.85 1.87
CA THR A 144 -6.21 6.79 3.02
C THR A 144 -5.86 5.37 3.44
N SER A 145 -6.69 4.40 3.08
CA SER A 145 -6.45 3.00 3.43
C SER A 145 -6.99 2.08 2.35
N MET A 146 -6.22 1.05 2.04
CA MET A 146 -6.65 -0.09 1.25
C MET A 146 -6.66 -1.30 2.18
N LEU A 147 -7.72 -2.12 2.11
CA LEU A 147 -7.90 -3.25 3.01
C LEU A 147 -8.41 -4.45 2.22
N ARG A 148 -7.74 -5.56 2.38
CA ARG A 148 -8.22 -6.87 1.94
C ARG A 148 -9.38 -7.31 2.81
N VAL A 149 -10.46 -7.82 2.22
CA VAL A 149 -11.58 -8.42 2.93
C VAL A 149 -11.60 -9.91 2.65
N PRO A 150 -11.00 -10.74 3.51
CA PRO A 150 -11.04 -12.18 3.36
C PRO A 150 -12.48 -12.67 3.55
N GLY A 151 -12.88 -13.66 2.75
CA GLY A 151 -14.23 -14.23 2.80
C GLY A 151 -15.30 -13.43 2.05
N GLY A 152 -14.96 -12.37 1.35
CA GLY A 152 -15.85 -11.62 0.46
C GLY A 152 -17.09 -11.06 1.17
N ASP A 153 -18.29 -11.38 0.65
CA ASP A 153 -19.56 -10.87 1.19
C ASP A 153 -19.95 -11.49 2.55
N ASN A 154 -19.30 -12.60 2.95
CA ASN A 154 -19.51 -13.28 4.23
C ASN A 154 -18.43 -12.94 5.25
N ALA A 155 -17.69 -11.86 5.05
CA ALA A 155 -16.62 -11.44 5.96
C ALA A 155 -17.15 -11.18 7.36
N GLU A 156 -16.52 -11.82 8.35
CA GLU A 156 -16.79 -11.63 9.77
C GLU A 156 -15.86 -10.56 10.37
N GLY A 157 -16.26 -9.98 11.49
CA GLY A 157 -15.49 -8.98 12.19
C GLY A 157 -15.98 -7.55 11.96
N TYR A 158 -15.09 -6.60 12.20
CA TYR A 158 -15.43 -5.18 12.23
C TYR A 158 -14.46 -4.36 11.38
N LEU A 159 -14.99 -3.34 10.75
CA LEU A 159 -14.21 -2.25 10.18
C LEU A 159 -13.99 -1.21 11.28
N THR A 160 -12.77 -1.17 11.80
CA THR A 160 -12.36 -0.24 12.86
C THR A 160 -11.59 0.91 12.25
N MET A 161 -12.09 2.11 12.46
CA MET A 161 -11.64 3.37 11.87
C MET A 161 -11.13 4.31 12.92
N VAL A 162 -10.01 4.99 12.67
CA VAL A 162 -9.46 6.00 13.58
C VAL A 162 -9.14 7.28 12.78
N THR A 163 -9.59 8.41 13.29
CA THR A 163 -9.38 9.71 12.67
C THR A 163 -8.09 10.38 13.14
N LYS A 164 -7.61 11.39 12.42
CA LYS A 164 -6.44 12.18 12.81
C LYS A 164 -6.64 12.89 14.16
N ALA A 165 -7.87 13.27 14.51
CA ALA A 165 -8.20 13.86 15.80
C ALA A 165 -8.36 12.83 16.94
N GLY A 166 -8.10 11.54 16.70
CA GLY A 166 -8.11 10.50 17.73
C GLY A 166 -9.50 9.99 18.09
N VAL A 167 -10.45 10.04 17.17
CA VAL A 167 -11.77 9.42 17.30
C VAL A 167 -11.70 8.01 16.74
N ILE A 168 -12.26 7.02 17.45
CA ILE A 168 -12.38 5.62 17.00
C ILE A 168 -13.83 5.26 16.76
N LYS A 169 -14.08 4.49 15.73
CA LYS A 169 -15.38 3.90 15.42
C LYS A 169 -15.21 2.48 14.93
N ARG A 170 -16.09 1.60 15.38
CA ARG A 170 -16.17 0.20 14.98
C ARG A 170 -17.53 -0.09 14.36
N THR A 171 -17.56 -0.73 13.21
CA THR A 171 -18.78 -1.09 12.46
C THR A 171 -18.63 -2.51 11.94
N ALA A 172 -19.64 -3.37 12.13
CA ALA A 172 -19.59 -4.74 11.62
C ALA A 172 -19.40 -4.77 10.09
N LEU A 173 -18.51 -5.64 9.59
CA LEU A 173 -18.20 -5.80 8.15
C LEU A 173 -19.43 -6.15 7.32
N ALA A 174 -20.39 -6.90 7.88
CA ALA A 174 -21.66 -7.21 7.24
C ALA A 174 -22.45 -5.97 6.77
N ASN A 175 -22.21 -4.80 7.39
CA ASN A 175 -22.81 -3.53 6.95
C ASN A 175 -22.23 -3.00 5.63
N TYR A 176 -21.15 -3.62 5.13
CA TYR A 176 -20.43 -3.23 3.90
C TYR A 176 -20.51 -4.30 2.79
N SER A 177 -21.33 -5.36 2.96
CA SER A 177 -21.51 -6.41 1.94
C SER A 177 -22.02 -5.86 0.60
N ASN A 178 -22.86 -4.83 0.62
CA ASN A 178 -23.47 -4.22 -0.56
C ASN A 178 -23.01 -2.77 -0.75
N ILE A 179 -21.78 -2.60 -1.26
CA ILE A 179 -21.26 -1.27 -1.62
C ILE A 179 -21.62 -0.97 -3.07
N ARG A 180 -22.42 0.09 -3.26
CA ARG A 180 -22.75 0.59 -4.60
C ARG A 180 -21.53 1.24 -5.24
N LYS A 181 -21.53 1.35 -6.58
CA LYS A 181 -20.43 2.01 -7.31
C LYS A 181 -20.07 3.41 -6.76
N ASN A 182 -21.06 4.17 -6.29
CA ASN A 182 -20.85 5.50 -5.72
C ASN A 182 -20.30 5.50 -4.28
N GLY A 183 -19.88 4.34 -3.78
CA GLY A 183 -19.40 4.18 -2.41
C GLY A 183 -20.49 4.31 -1.34
N LEU A 184 -20.09 4.11 -0.09
CA LEU A 184 -20.94 4.25 1.09
C LEU A 184 -20.25 5.15 2.13
N ILE A 185 -21.05 5.89 2.92
CA ILE A 185 -20.55 6.57 4.11
C ILE A 185 -20.18 5.50 5.15
N ALA A 186 -18.94 5.50 5.60
CA ALA A 186 -18.43 4.60 6.62
C ALA A 186 -18.39 5.25 8.00
N ILE A 187 -18.13 6.54 8.07
CA ILE A 187 -18.09 7.35 9.30
C ILE A 187 -18.50 8.80 8.98
N ASN A 188 -19.23 9.43 9.88
CA ASN A 188 -19.40 10.88 9.84
C ASN A 188 -18.26 11.54 10.62
N LEU A 189 -17.54 12.44 9.98
CA LEU A 189 -16.42 13.15 10.56
C LEU A 189 -16.88 14.43 11.25
N ASN A 190 -16.16 14.83 12.31
CA ASN A 190 -16.29 16.16 12.89
C ASN A 190 -15.68 17.20 11.93
N GLU A 191 -16.07 18.46 12.08
CA GLU A 191 -15.52 19.55 11.30
C GLU A 191 -13.99 19.66 11.48
N GLY A 192 -13.26 19.72 10.40
CA GLY A 192 -11.79 19.80 10.39
C GLY A 192 -11.06 18.48 10.69
N ASP A 193 -11.77 17.36 10.93
CA ASP A 193 -11.17 16.04 11.12
C ASP A 193 -11.12 15.27 9.81
N SER A 194 -10.25 14.26 9.73
CA SER A 194 -10.14 13.36 8.58
C SER A 194 -9.89 11.94 9.06
N LEU A 195 -10.44 10.97 8.31
CA LEU A 195 -10.17 9.57 8.55
C LEU A 195 -8.78 9.23 8.03
N ALA A 196 -7.95 8.61 8.86
CA ALA A 196 -6.57 8.34 8.50
C ALA A 196 -6.21 6.85 8.56
N TRP A 197 -6.79 6.10 9.49
CA TRP A 197 -6.49 4.67 9.64
C TRP A 197 -7.75 3.83 9.71
N THR A 198 -7.70 2.73 9.00
CA THR A 198 -8.75 1.73 9.01
C THR A 198 -8.12 0.34 9.12
N ARG A 199 -8.71 -0.52 9.94
CA ARG A 199 -8.27 -1.91 10.13
C ARG A 199 -9.48 -2.81 10.21
N ILE A 200 -9.31 -4.06 9.76
CA ILE A 200 -10.26 -5.13 10.05
C ILE A 200 -9.88 -5.73 11.39
N THR A 201 -10.85 -5.90 12.29
CA THR A 201 -10.68 -6.43 13.63
C THR A 201 -11.68 -7.54 13.92
N SER A 202 -11.30 -8.47 14.82
CA SER A 202 -12.09 -9.67 15.14
C SER A 202 -13.29 -9.40 16.05
N GLY A 203 -13.25 -8.35 16.84
CA GLY A 203 -14.20 -8.07 17.91
C GLY A 203 -13.61 -8.20 19.31
N GLU A 204 -12.45 -8.85 19.43
CA GLU A 204 -11.74 -9.05 20.71
C GLU A 204 -10.31 -8.52 20.67
N ASP A 205 -9.96 -7.76 19.64
CA ASP A 205 -8.62 -7.26 19.45
C ASP A 205 -8.28 -6.10 20.40
N GLU A 206 -7.01 -5.96 20.68
CA GLU A 206 -6.45 -4.77 21.28
C GLU A 206 -5.78 -3.92 20.20
N LEU A 207 -5.92 -2.63 20.33
CA LEU A 207 -5.40 -1.64 19.39
C LEU A 207 -4.38 -0.76 20.07
N ILE A 208 -3.28 -0.47 19.37
CA ILE A 208 -2.34 0.56 19.76
C ILE A 208 -2.49 1.76 18.83
N VAL A 209 -2.71 2.94 19.42
CA VAL A 209 -2.87 4.21 18.68
C VAL A 209 -1.72 5.12 19.08
N ALA A 210 -0.94 5.58 18.11
CA ALA A 210 0.22 6.45 18.35
C ALA A 210 0.02 7.84 17.77
N THR A 211 0.65 8.82 18.40
CA THR A 211 0.58 10.23 17.99
C THR A 211 1.92 10.74 17.48
N ARG A 212 1.87 11.78 16.66
CA ARG A 212 3.03 12.45 16.09
C ARG A 212 4.01 12.97 17.14
N ASN A 213 3.50 13.43 18.28
CA ASN A 213 4.31 13.92 19.40
C ASN A 213 4.81 12.80 20.32
N GLY A 214 4.73 11.55 19.88
CA GLY A 214 5.36 10.41 20.55
C GLY A 214 4.60 9.84 21.74
N MET A 215 3.29 10.02 21.82
CA MET A 215 2.42 9.32 22.76
C MET A 215 1.82 8.08 22.11
N ALA A 216 1.45 7.07 22.91
CA ALA A 216 0.68 5.93 22.45
C ALA A 216 -0.27 5.43 23.53
N ILE A 217 -1.40 4.90 23.11
CA ILE A 217 -2.38 4.25 24.00
C ILE A 217 -2.72 2.87 23.44
N ARG A 218 -2.69 1.85 24.30
CA ARG A 218 -3.18 0.50 23.99
C ARG A 218 -4.55 0.36 24.63
N ILE A 219 -5.56 0.03 23.85
CA ILE A 219 -6.97 -0.06 24.26
C ILE A 219 -7.57 -1.37 23.75
N SER A 220 -8.56 -1.91 24.48
CA SER A 220 -9.43 -2.95 23.92
C SER A 220 -10.38 -2.34 22.90
N GLU A 221 -10.57 -2.98 21.75
CA GLU A 221 -11.58 -2.54 20.78
C GLU A 221 -13.00 -2.59 21.36
N ASN A 222 -13.24 -3.41 22.38
CA ASN A 222 -14.54 -3.50 23.08
C ASN A 222 -14.89 -2.25 23.86
N ASP A 223 -13.93 -1.40 24.20
CA ASP A 223 -14.19 -0.08 24.76
C ASP A 223 -14.94 0.83 23.76
N ALA A 224 -14.81 0.57 22.46
CA ALA A 224 -15.56 1.22 21.40
C ALA A 224 -16.72 0.30 20.95
N ARG A 225 -17.92 0.49 21.51
CA ARG A 225 -19.09 -0.30 21.09
C ARG A 225 -19.31 -0.23 19.57
N PRO A 226 -19.79 -1.32 18.92
CA PRO A 226 -20.15 -1.29 17.51
C PRO A 226 -21.24 -0.24 17.23
N LEU A 227 -21.05 0.54 16.17
CA LEU A 227 -21.95 1.62 15.78
C LEU A 227 -22.35 1.47 14.30
N GLY A 228 -23.50 2.03 13.95
CA GLY A 228 -23.94 2.10 12.56
C GLY A 228 -23.02 2.98 11.70
N ARG A 229 -23.07 2.82 10.37
CA ARG A 229 -22.19 3.48 9.41
C ARG A 229 -22.13 5.01 9.55
N THR A 230 -23.25 5.67 9.80
CA THR A 230 -23.35 7.13 9.86
C THR A 230 -23.04 7.74 11.24
N ALA A 231 -22.56 6.95 12.21
CA ALA A 231 -22.13 7.48 13.48
C ALA A 231 -20.74 8.13 13.39
N THR A 232 -20.43 9.07 14.28
CA THR A 232 -19.13 9.75 14.34
C THR A 232 -18.07 8.91 15.08
N GLY A 233 -18.47 8.12 16.09
CA GLY A 233 -17.53 7.36 16.90
C GLY A 233 -17.33 7.95 18.30
N VAL A 234 -16.27 7.50 18.97
CA VAL A 234 -15.92 7.89 20.35
C VAL A 234 -14.43 8.22 20.43
N ARG A 235 -14.00 8.95 21.44
CA ARG A 235 -12.58 9.29 21.63
C ARG A 235 -11.75 8.05 21.96
N ALA A 236 -10.72 7.76 21.17
CA ALA A 236 -9.70 6.72 21.41
C ALA A 236 -8.59 7.24 22.32
N ILE A 237 -7.99 8.38 21.94
CA ILE A 237 -6.89 9.03 22.66
C ILE A 237 -7.18 10.54 22.79
N ARG A 238 -6.72 11.13 23.89
CA ARG A 238 -6.78 12.59 24.09
C ARG A 238 -5.50 13.19 23.54
N LEU A 239 -5.62 13.98 22.50
CA LEU A 239 -4.51 14.70 21.88
C LEU A 239 -4.22 16.02 22.63
N LYS A 240 -2.96 16.42 22.63
CA LYS A 240 -2.54 17.77 23.00
C LYS A 240 -2.73 18.71 21.80
N GLU A 241 -2.72 19.99 22.04
CA GLU A 241 -2.78 20.98 20.97
C GLU A 241 -1.65 20.78 19.94
N GLY A 242 -1.98 20.79 18.66
CA GLY A 242 -1.05 20.56 17.56
C GLY A 242 -0.60 19.12 17.37
N ASP A 243 -1.12 18.13 18.15
CA ASP A 243 -0.82 16.72 17.99
C ASP A 243 -1.85 16.04 17.08
N SER A 244 -1.47 14.93 16.46
CA SER A 244 -2.33 14.12 15.62
C SER A 244 -1.98 12.64 15.74
N VAL A 245 -2.92 11.77 15.47
CA VAL A 245 -2.63 10.33 15.32
C VAL A 245 -1.75 10.13 14.08
N VAL A 246 -0.76 9.25 14.15
CA VAL A 246 0.14 8.90 13.04
C VAL A 246 0.22 7.40 12.75
N GLY A 247 -0.38 6.57 13.59
CA GLY A 247 -0.39 5.13 13.36
C GLY A 247 -1.36 4.41 14.26
N VAL A 248 -1.93 3.34 13.71
CA VAL A 248 -2.80 2.41 14.44
C VAL A 248 -2.42 0.99 14.07
N GLY A 249 -2.23 0.13 15.06
CA GLY A 249 -1.92 -1.28 14.87
C GLY A 249 -2.85 -2.18 15.69
N VAL A 250 -3.16 -3.36 15.17
CA VAL A 250 -3.79 -4.43 15.93
C VAL A 250 -2.68 -5.16 16.70
N VAL A 251 -2.85 -5.30 18.01
CA VAL A 251 -1.89 -5.95 18.88
C VAL A 251 -1.94 -7.46 18.66
N ARG A 252 -0.77 -8.09 18.53
CA ARG A 252 -0.61 -9.54 18.46
C ARG A 252 0.32 -10.00 19.56
N GLU A 253 0.07 -11.18 20.10
CA GLU A 253 0.93 -11.77 21.12
C GLU A 253 2.32 -12.08 20.52
N GLY A 254 3.37 -11.71 21.24
CA GLY A 254 4.76 -11.91 20.78
C GLY A 254 5.25 -10.85 19.79
N ALA A 255 4.38 -10.03 19.22
CA ALA A 255 4.76 -8.98 18.29
C ALA A 255 5.51 -7.82 18.98
N THR A 256 6.21 -7.04 18.17
CA THR A 256 6.86 -5.81 18.60
C THR A 256 6.20 -4.59 17.94
N VAL A 257 6.33 -3.45 18.60
CA VAL A 257 5.86 -2.16 18.09
C VAL A 257 7.04 -1.43 17.47
N LEU A 258 7.05 -1.33 16.16
CA LEU A 258 7.97 -0.48 15.42
C LEU A 258 7.47 0.95 15.45
N THR A 259 8.32 1.85 15.87
CA THR A 259 8.10 3.31 15.78
C THR A 259 9.21 3.92 14.95
N VAL A 260 8.86 4.63 13.91
CA VAL A 260 9.81 5.34 13.03
C VAL A 260 9.55 6.84 13.11
N THR A 261 10.62 7.61 13.19
CA THR A 261 10.57 9.09 13.21
C THR A 261 10.70 9.67 11.80
N GLU A 262 10.23 10.90 11.63
CA GLU A 262 10.40 11.67 10.39
C GLU A 262 11.89 11.80 10.00
N GLU A 263 12.82 11.72 10.96
CA GLU A 263 14.28 11.82 10.76
C GLU A 263 14.96 10.47 10.41
N GLY A 264 14.19 9.43 10.13
CA GLY A 264 14.72 8.12 9.71
C GLY A 264 15.34 7.31 10.83
N LYS A 265 14.97 7.55 12.09
CA LYS A 265 15.28 6.68 13.21
C LYS A 265 14.14 5.73 13.49
N GLY A 266 14.44 4.46 13.75
CA GLY A 266 13.46 3.44 14.07
C GLY A 266 13.84 2.66 15.33
N ARG A 267 12.82 2.12 16.01
CA ARG A 267 12.97 1.31 17.19
C ARG A 267 11.83 0.31 17.28
N ARG A 268 12.16 -0.93 17.64
CA ARG A 268 11.19 -1.93 18.05
C ARG A 268 11.07 -1.93 19.57
N THR A 269 9.86 -2.13 20.08
CA THR A 269 9.60 -2.23 21.51
C THR A 269 8.60 -3.37 21.71
N ASP A 270 8.82 -4.21 22.70
CA ASP A 270 7.89 -5.29 23.02
C ASP A 270 6.49 -4.71 23.29
N VAL A 271 5.48 -5.33 22.69
CA VAL A 271 4.09 -4.88 22.87
C VAL A 271 3.63 -4.92 24.33
N ARG A 272 4.25 -5.78 25.17
CA ARG A 272 3.98 -5.88 26.61
C ARG A 272 4.42 -4.65 27.40
N ASP A 273 5.33 -3.86 26.88
CA ASP A 273 5.73 -2.59 27.48
C ASP A 273 4.62 -1.53 27.42
N TYR A 274 3.58 -1.77 26.62
CA TYR A 274 2.40 -0.91 26.49
C TYR A 274 1.25 -1.52 27.27
N ARG A 275 1.03 -1.03 28.49
CA ARG A 275 -0.10 -1.47 29.30
C ARG A 275 -1.43 -1.11 28.65
N THR A 276 -2.41 -2.00 28.72
CA THR A 276 -3.78 -1.74 28.28
C THR A 276 -4.41 -0.67 29.17
N GLN A 277 -5.10 0.28 28.58
CA GLN A 277 -5.76 1.41 29.23
C GLN A 277 -7.18 1.55 28.68
N TYR A 278 -8.05 2.19 29.44
CA TYR A 278 -9.35 2.57 28.93
C TYR A 278 -9.20 3.71 27.91
N ARG A 279 -10.00 3.70 26.84
CA ARG A 279 -9.95 4.71 25.76
C ARG A 279 -10.14 6.15 26.27
N GLY A 280 -9.67 7.12 25.52
CA GLY A 280 -9.85 8.55 25.78
C GLY A 280 -8.86 9.14 26.77
N GLY A 281 -7.87 8.35 27.25
CA GLY A 281 -6.75 8.83 28.05
C GLY A 281 -5.69 9.55 27.19
N LEU A 282 -4.65 10.10 27.86
CA LEU A 282 -3.49 10.72 27.21
C LEU A 282 -2.49 9.68 26.64
N GLY A 283 -2.65 8.40 27.03
CA GLY A 283 -1.69 7.35 26.72
C GLY A 283 -0.42 7.44 27.55
N ILE A 284 0.61 6.74 27.08
CA ILE A 284 1.95 6.71 27.67
C ILE A 284 2.97 7.18 26.63
N ARG A 285 4.15 7.59 27.11
CA ARG A 285 5.24 7.96 26.20
C ARG A 285 5.70 6.76 25.39
N ASN A 286 5.59 6.87 24.07
CA ASN A 286 6.09 5.90 23.11
C ASN A 286 7.46 6.29 22.60
N TYR A 287 7.68 7.54 22.20
CA TYR A 287 8.96 8.04 21.71
C TYR A 287 9.34 9.32 22.43
N GLY A 288 10.54 9.39 22.99
CA GLY A 288 10.93 10.47 23.89
C GLY A 288 12.10 11.33 23.41
N SER A 289 12.73 10.99 22.26
CA SER A 289 13.80 11.79 21.68
C SER A 289 13.25 12.98 20.88
N LYS A 290 14.14 13.91 20.50
CA LYS A 290 13.77 15.02 19.61
C LYS A 290 13.28 14.45 18.27
N GLY A 291 12.27 15.08 17.68
CA GLY A 291 11.67 14.71 16.40
C GLY A 291 10.25 14.20 16.51
N HIS A 292 9.55 14.16 15.39
CA HIS A 292 8.20 13.68 15.28
C HIS A 292 8.15 12.23 14.83
N VAL A 293 7.15 11.49 15.27
CA VAL A 293 6.89 10.13 14.81
C VAL A 293 6.22 10.21 13.43
N ALA A 294 6.82 9.54 12.44
CA ALA A 294 6.26 9.40 11.09
C ALA A 294 5.21 8.29 11.02
N GLY A 295 5.45 7.18 11.76
CA GLY A 295 4.53 6.05 11.75
C GLY A 295 4.80 5.02 12.84
N LEU A 296 3.77 4.19 13.07
CA LEU A 296 3.83 3.03 13.96
C LEU A 296 3.25 1.82 13.25
N LYS A 297 3.90 0.66 13.42
CA LYS A 297 3.40 -0.65 12.98
C LYS A 297 3.58 -1.68 14.08
N VAL A 298 2.65 -2.62 14.17
CA VAL A 298 2.82 -3.85 14.95
C VAL A 298 3.37 -4.91 14.00
N ILE A 299 4.53 -5.47 14.33
CA ILE A 299 5.33 -6.32 13.45
C ILE A 299 5.82 -7.55 14.20
N ASP A 300 6.04 -8.63 13.46
CA ASP A 300 6.68 -9.85 13.92
C ASP A 300 8.14 -9.88 13.47
N ASP A 301 8.96 -10.73 14.08
CA ASP A 301 10.40 -10.81 13.75
C ASP A 301 10.63 -11.29 12.30
N THR A 302 9.70 -12.07 11.76
CA THR A 302 9.72 -12.58 10.38
C THR A 302 9.21 -11.59 9.33
N ASP A 303 8.76 -10.42 9.73
CA ASP A 303 8.27 -9.41 8.79
C ASP A 303 9.42 -8.62 8.14
N ASP A 304 9.11 -8.01 7.01
CA ASP A 304 9.89 -6.94 6.42
C ASP A 304 9.16 -5.61 6.59
N ILE A 305 9.90 -4.52 6.50
CA ILE A 305 9.34 -3.18 6.46
C ILE A 305 9.81 -2.43 5.22
N ILE A 306 8.90 -1.60 4.72
CA ILE A 306 9.19 -0.65 3.65
C ILE A 306 9.04 0.76 4.20
N LEU A 307 10.08 1.58 4.03
CA LEU A 307 10.10 2.98 4.41
C LEU A 307 10.15 3.83 3.16
N ILE A 308 9.37 4.90 3.14
CA ILE A 308 9.31 5.83 2.01
C ILE A 308 9.59 7.24 2.52
N SER A 309 10.48 7.94 1.85
CA SER A 309 10.78 9.34 2.13
C SER A 309 9.94 10.30 1.30
N LEU A 310 9.93 11.58 1.68
CA LEU A 310 9.23 12.65 0.96
C LEU A 310 9.76 12.82 -0.48
N GLU A 311 11.04 12.54 -0.72
CA GLU A 311 11.67 12.58 -2.05
C GLU A 311 11.39 11.31 -2.88
N GLY A 312 10.61 10.33 -2.35
CA GLY A 312 10.24 9.09 -3.04
C GLY A 312 11.34 8.02 -3.02
N ILE A 313 12.29 8.12 -2.07
CA ILE A 313 13.29 7.07 -1.85
C ILE A 313 12.64 5.96 -1.03
N ILE A 314 12.77 4.73 -1.51
CA ILE A 314 12.19 3.55 -0.88
C ILE A 314 13.30 2.62 -0.40
N ILE A 315 13.16 2.11 0.82
CA ILE A 315 14.02 1.08 1.39
C ILE A 315 13.17 -0.06 1.96
N ARG A 316 13.51 -1.30 1.62
CA ARG A 316 12.99 -2.51 2.27
C ARG A 316 14.09 -3.09 3.17
N MET A 317 13.73 -3.54 4.36
CA MET A 317 14.67 -4.15 5.31
C MET A 317 13.97 -5.19 6.18
N HIS A 318 14.75 -6.15 6.67
CA HIS A 318 14.25 -7.15 7.62
C HIS A 318 14.03 -6.51 9.00
N VAL A 319 12.95 -6.88 9.63
CA VAL A 319 12.62 -6.42 10.99
C VAL A 319 13.68 -6.81 11.99
N GLU A 320 14.29 -7.98 11.86
CA GLU A 320 15.36 -8.47 12.73
C GLU A 320 16.58 -7.54 12.79
N ASP A 321 16.85 -6.79 11.72
CA ASP A 321 17.94 -5.81 11.68
C ASP A 321 17.74 -4.63 12.64
N ILE A 322 16.52 -4.44 13.16
CA ILE A 322 16.19 -3.38 14.12
C ILE A 322 16.15 -3.96 15.52
N ASN A 323 17.08 -3.56 16.38
CA ASN A 323 17.13 -4.05 17.74
C ASN A 323 15.89 -3.68 18.55
N VAL A 324 15.41 -4.64 19.36
CA VAL A 324 14.37 -4.39 20.37
C VAL A 324 14.93 -3.56 21.51
N GLN A 325 14.27 -2.48 21.87
CA GLN A 325 14.65 -1.54 22.90
C GLN A 325 13.43 -1.16 23.75
N SER A 326 13.67 -0.66 24.95
CA SER A 326 12.60 -0.10 25.78
C SER A 326 11.96 1.14 25.12
N ARG A 327 10.78 1.53 25.59
CA ARG A 327 10.07 2.75 25.13
C ARG A 327 10.86 4.05 25.26
N TYR A 328 11.93 4.06 26.04
CA TYR A 328 12.81 5.20 26.27
C TYR A 328 14.08 5.18 25.42
N GLY A 329 14.31 4.11 24.66
CA GLY A 329 15.46 3.98 23.75
C GLY A 329 15.45 5.05 22.65
N SER A 330 16.64 5.46 22.21
CA SER A 330 16.81 6.48 21.14
C SER A 330 16.54 5.95 19.74
N GLY A 331 16.43 4.63 19.59
CA GLY A 331 16.33 3.96 18.30
C GLY A 331 17.65 3.88 17.53
N VAL A 332 17.61 3.24 16.39
CA VAL A 332 18.71 3.11 15.42
C VAL A 332 18.35 3.86 14.13
N ARG A 333 19.35 4.21 13.33
CA ARG A 333 19.07 4.79 12.02
C ARG A 333 18.64 3.69 11.08
N VAL A 334 17.37 3.74 10.63
CA VAL A 334 16.78 2.78 9.70
C VAL A 334 16.81 3.30 8.26
N MET A 335 16.87 4.61 8.06
CA MET A 335 16.97 5.24 6.76
C MET A 335 17.92 6.43 6.80
N ARG A 336 18.78 6.58 5.78
CA ARG A 336 19.56 7.79 5.56
C ARG A 336 18.78 8.72 4.65
N LEU A 337 18.52 9.90 5.15
CA LEU A 337 17.75 10.94 4.44
C LEU A 337 18.70 12.04 3.96
N GLY A 338 18.39 12.63 2.80
CA GLY A 338 19.00 13.83 2.30
C GLY A 338 18.64 15.06 3.12
N GLU A 339 19.25 16.20 2.80
CA GLU A 339 18.93 17.47 3.46
C GLU A 339 17.49 17.91 3.12
N GLY A 340 16.68 18.13 4.14
CA GLY A 340 15.26 18.49 3.97
C GLY A 340 14.30 17.33 3.71
N ASP A 341 14.81 16.12 3.51
CA ASP A 341 14.00 14.93 3.33
C ASP A 341 13.51 14.36 4.68
N ARG A 342 12.41 13.60 4.66
CA ARG A 342 11.83 12.96 5.84
C ARG A 342 11.08 11.69 5.48
N VAL A 343 10.99 10.76 6.43
CA VAL A 343 10.12 9.58 6.28
C VAL A 343 8.66 10.03 6.35
N VAL A 344 7.87 9.61 5.39
CA VAL A 344 6.43 9.89 5.31
C VAL A 344 5.57 8.66 5.49
N THR A 345 6.09 7.48 5.09
CA THR A 345 5.33 6.23 5.15
C THR A 345 6.16 5.09 5.70
N VAL A 346 5.49 4.23 6.49
CA VAL A 346 6.03 2.98 7.01
C VAL A 346 5.01 1.89 6.69
N ALA A 347 5.39 0.93 5.85
CA ALA A 347 4.57 -0.24 5.52
C ALA A 347 5.21 -1.52 6.09
N ARG A 348 4.38 -2.53 6.31
CA ARG A 348 4.79 -3.89 6.68
C ARG A 348 4.56 -4.80 5.48
N THR A 349 5.47 -5.74 5.26
CA THR A 349 5.34 -6.80 4.25
C THR A 349 5.75 -8.14 4.84
N GLU A 350 5.26 -9.23 4.30
CA GLU A 350 5.70 -10.56 4.68
C GLU A 350 7.08 -10.84 4.08
N HIS A 351 7.90 -11.58 4.81
CA HIS A 351 9.19 -12.03 4.32
C HIS A 351 8.98 -13.23 3.38
N SER A 352 9.61 -13.23 2.21
CA SER A 352 9.63 -14.38 1.31
C SER A 352 11.02 -15.00 1.28
N ASP A 353 11.15 -16.24 1.75
CA ASP A 353 12.41 -17.03 1.77
C ASP A 353 12.94 -17.36 0.36
N GLU A 354 12.17 -17.15 -0.69
CA GLU A 354 12.57 -17.45 -2.07
C GLU A 354 13.73 -16.59 -2.59
N GLU A 355 14.04 -15.48 -1.93
CA GLU A 355 15.09 -14.54 -2.35
C GLU A 355 16.49 -14.87 -1.81
N GLU A 356 16.63 -15.76 -0.79
CA GLU A 356 17.96 -16.14 -0.27
C GLU A 356 18.75 -17.08 -1.22
N THR A 357 18.12 -17.70 -2.21
CA THR A 357 18.77 -18.65 -3.12
C THR A 357 19.40 -18.04 -4.37
N ALA A 358 19.11 -16.81 -4.67
CA ALA A 358 19.78 -16.06 -5.74
C ALA A 358 20.99 -15.29 -5.17
N LYS A 359 22.08 -16.00 -4.89
CA LYS A 359 23.37 -15.32 -4.74
C LYS A 359 23.69 -14.68 -6.09
N PRO A 360 23.88 -13.34 -6.15
CA PRO A 360 24.56 -12.77 -7.32
C PRO A 360 25.95 -13.39 -7.34
N GLU A 361 26.32 -14.00 -8.47
CA GLU A 361 27.70 -14.33 -8.74
C GLU A 361 28.50 -13.03 -8.57
N ASP A 362 29.45 -13.06 -7.65
CA ASP A 362 30.38 -12.01 -7.32
C ASP A 362 31.29 -11.78 -8.55
N ASP A 363 30.87 -10.89 -9.44
CA ASP A 363 31.68 -10.35 -10.51
C ASP A 363 31.97 -8.87 -10.19
N GLY A 364 32.86 -8.67 -9.26
CA GLY A 364 33.36 -7.35 -8.95
C GLY A 364 34.25 -7.39 -7.71
N ALA A 365 35.52 -7.65 -7.92
CA ALA A 365 36.52 -7.32 -6.91
C ALA A 365 36.26 -5.89 -6.41
N GLU A 366 35.87 -5.76 -5.14
CA GLU A 366 36.01 -4.50 -4.43
C GLU A 366 37.51 -4.16 -4.49
N GLU A 367 37.91 -3.28 -5.40
CA GLU A 367 39.18 -2.58 -5.29
C GLU A 367 39.08 -1.74 -4.00
N GLU A 368 39.55 -2.31 -2.90
CA GLU A 368 39.90 -1.49 -1.73
C GLU A 368 40.93 -0.48 -2.21
N LEU A 369 40.55 0.78 -2.25
CA LEU A 369 41.45 1.89 -2.49
C LEU A 369 42.68 1.70 -1.60
N SER A 370 43.85 1.66 -2.19
CA SER A 370 45.11 1.54 -1.43
C SER A 370 45.28 2.72 -0.48
N ALA A 371 46.00 2.49 0.61
CA ALA A 371 46.29 3.56 1.58
C ALA A 371 46.92 4.81 0.93
N GLU A 372 47.60 4.65 -0.22
CA GLU A 372 48.18 5.75 -1.01
C GLU A 372 47.11 6.54 -1.78
N GLU A 373 46.06 5.86 -2.32
CA GLU A 373 44.93 6.53 -3.00
C GLU A 373 44.03 7.26 -2.04
N LEU A 374 43.81 6.73 -0.83
CA LEU A 374 43.07 7.41 0.25
C LEU A 374 43.82 8.67 0.70
N ALA A 375 45.14 8.58 0.88
CA ALA A 375 45.97 9.72 1.26
C ALA A 375 46.04 10.80 0.15
N ALA A 376 45.93 10.40 -1.12
CA ALA A 376 45.89 11.34 -2.24
C ALA A 376 44.56 12.10 -2.30
N LEU A 377 43.42 11.42 -2.04
CA LEU A 377 42.08 12.03 -1.95
C LEU A 377 42.00 13.01 -0.76
N GLU A 378 42.53 12.63 0.40
CA GLU A 378 42.56 13.53 1.57
C GLU A 378 43.44 14.77 1.33
N ALA A 379 44.54 14.64 0.58
CA ALA A 379 45.43 15.75 0.22
C ALA A 379 44.76 16.69 -0.82
N GLU A 380 43.96 16.17 -1.74
CA GLU A 380 43.20 16.94 -2.73
C GLU A 380 42.06 17.72 -2.05
N GLU A 381 41.33 17.10 -1.12
CA GLU A 381 40.32 17.79 -0.33
C GLU A 381 40.91 18.91 0.55
N ALA A 382 42.08 18.69 1.14
CA ALA A 382 42.78 19.72 1.93
C ALA A 382 43.29 20.90 1.06
N GLN A 383 43.71 20.65 -0.16
CA GLN A 383 44.09 21.71 -1.13
C GLN A 383 42.90 22.53 -1.62
N ASN A 384 41.75 21.89 -1.85
CA ASN A 384 40.53 22.57 -2.25
C ASN A 384 39.96 23.43 -1.13
N ALA A 385 40.02 22.97 0.12
CA ALA A 385 39.64 23.76 1.30
C ALA A 385 40.54 24.98 1.55
N ALA A 386 41.85 24.88 1.27
CA ALA A 386 42.78 25.99 1.40
C ALA A 386 42.65 27.03 0.26
N GLY A 387 42.11 26.65 -0.90
CA GLY A 387 41.87 27.55 -2.04
C GLY A 387 40.58 28.39 -1.89
N GLU A 388 39.66 28.02 -1.02
CA GLU A 388 38.42 28.78 -0.75
C GLU A 388 38.60 29.88 0.32
N GLU A 389 39.65 29.81 1.16
CA GLU A 389 39.98 30.87 2.16
C GLU A 389 40.67 32.11 1.55
N ASP A 390 41.30 32.01 0.36
CA ASP A 390 41.99 33.12 -0.28
C ASP A 390 41.13 33.98 -1.24
N ALA A 391 39.82 33.66 -1.39
CA ALA A 391 38.88 34.40 -2.23
C ALA A 391 37.83 35.17 -1.42
N ALA A 392 38.25 35.92 -0.42
CA ALA A 392 37.41 36.94 0.20
C ALA A 392 37.42 38.21 -0.67
N PRO A 393 36.25 38.79 -1.07
CA PRO A 393 36.23 40.06 -1.79
C PRO A 393 36.65 41.21 -0.85
N GLU A 394 37.64 41.97 -1.26
CA GLU A 394 37.93 43.31 -0.68
C GLU A 394 36.70 44.20 -0.96
N ASP A 395 36.06 44.60 0.13
CA ASP A 395 35.09 45.73 0.10
C ASP A 395 35.89 47.02 -0.11
N GLY A 396 35.67 47.62 -1.26
CA GLY A 396 36.11 48.94 -1.62
C GLY A 396 34.97 49.90 -1.89
N GLU A 397 34.82 50.89 -0.97
CA GLU A 397 34.13 52.22 -1.06
C GLU A 397 32.76 52.28 -1.72
#